data_d5c61682ef3d8e57d306a40b17edc20a
#
_entry.id   d5c61682ef3d8e57d306a40b17edc20a
#
_cell.length_a   1.000
_cell.length_b   1.000
_cell.length_c   1.000
_cell.angle_alpha   90.00
_cell.angle_beta   90.00
_cell.angle_gamma   90.00
#
_symmetry.space_group_name_H-M   'P 1'
#
loop_
_entity.id
_entity.type
_entity.pdbx_description
1 polymer ?
#
loop_
_entity_poly.entity_id
_entity_poly.type
_entity_poly.pdbx_seq_one_letter_code
_entity_poly.pdbx_strand_id
1 'polypeptide(L)'
;IAAEDILHDMGVLSMISSDSQAMGRVGEVILRTWQTAHKMKVQRGPLPGDGARNDNLRARRYVAKYTINPALAHGIAHEVGSVEPGKLADLVLWKPALFGVKPEMVIKGGFIAWSVMGDANASIPTPQPVLYRPMFGAFGKAVAATSLTFTSQAAYDGDIAARLGLAKQVVAVRGCRSVGKADMVLNDAMPAIEVDPESYEVRADGELLTCAPAAVLPMAQRYFLF
;
A
#
# COMPACT_ATOMS: atom_id res chain seq x y z
N ILE A 1 4.25 13.30 -18.56
CA ILE A 1 4.43 12.31 -17.46
C ILE A 1 5.08 11.07 -18.07
N ALA A 2 6.22 11.26 -18.71
CA ALA A 2 6.75 10.26 -19.63
C ALA A 2 7.47 9.07 -18.96
N ALA A 3 7.78 9.11 -17.66
CA ALA A 3 8.62 8.11 -17.03
C ALA A 3 8.23 7.72 -15.61
N GLU A 4 7.06 8.11 -15.12
CA GLU A 4 6.65 7.83 -13.74
C GLU A 4 6.64 6.34 -13.41
N ASP A 5 6.14 5.50 -14.30
CA ASP A 5 6.10 4.07 -14.12
C ASP A 5 7.51 3.45 -14.04
N ILE A 6 8.45 3.93 -14.86
CA ILE A 6 9.86 3.51 -14.78
C ILE A 6 10.48 3.98 -13.46
N LEU A 7 10.26 5.23 -13.07
CA LEU A 7 10.77 5.79 -11.82
C LEU A 7 10.19 5.06 -10.60
N HIS A 8 8.93 4.62 -10.67
CA HIS A 8 8.35 3.73 -9.66
C HIS A 8 9.06 2.39 -9.60
N ASP A 9 9.33 1.77 -10.74
CA ASP A 9 9.98 0.46 -10.81
C ASP A 9 11.44 0.50 -10.36
N MET A 10 12.14 1.61 -10.65
CA MET A 10 13.50 1.87 -10.18
C MET A 10 13.58 2.16 -8.66
N GLY A 11 12.46 2.44 -8.00
CA GLY A 11 12.44 2.85 -6.58
C GLY A 11 12.78 4.32 -6.36
N VAL A 12 12.70 5.14 -7.39
CA VAL A 12 12.91 6.60 -7.31
C VAL A 12 11.69 7.27 -6.69
N LEU A 13 10.48 6.90 -7.10
CA LEU A 13 9.25 7.37 -6.47
C LEU A 13 8.89 6.46 -5.30
N SER A 14 8.91 7.02 -4.09
CA SER A 14 8.88 6.21 -2.86
C SER A 14 7.49 5.81 -2.40
N MET A 15 6.46 6.55 -2.79
CA MET A 15 5.09 6.39 -2.29
C MET A 15 4.07 6.53 -3.41
N ILE A 16 2.91 5.93 -3.20
CA ILE A 16 1.72 6.10 -4.02
C ILE A 16 0.58 6.45 -3.08
N SER A 17 -0.21 7.48 -3.41
CA SER A 17 -1.38 7.89 -2.66
C SER A 17 -2.60 8.05 -3.56
N SER A 18 -3.80 8.13 -2.95
CA SER A 18 -5.07 8.10 -3.68
C SER A 18 -5.67 9.46 -3.99
N ASP A 19 -5.28 10.52 -3.29
CA ASP A 19 -5.94 11.84 -3.34
C ASP A 19 -7.46 11.75 -3.14
N SER A 20 -7.91 10.87 -2.25
CA SER A 20 -9.31 10.43 -2.15
C SER A 20 -10.28 11.52 -1.69
N GLN A 21 -9.79 12.55 -0.99
CA GLN A 21 -10.61 13.68 -0.52
C GLN A 21 -10.76 14.78 -1.56
N ALA A 22 -9.98 14.77 -2.62
CA ALA A 22 -10.07 15.73 -3.70
C ALA A 22 -10.53 15.09 -5.01
N MET A 23 -9.63 14.38 -5.71
CA MET A 23 -9.92 13.87 -7.06
C MET A 23 -9.64 12.38 -7.26
N GLY A 24 -9.21 11.68 -6.22
CA GLY A 24 -8.84 10.27 -6.28
C GLY A 24 -9.81 9.32 -5.58
N ARG A 25 -9.52 8.03 -5.67
CA ARG A 25 -10.28 6.93 -5.03
C ARG A 25 -9.35 5.95 -4.37
N VAL A 26 -9.58 5.65 -3.08
CA VAL A 26 -8.75 4.71 -2.31
C VAL A 26 -8.63 3.34 -2.99
N GLY A 27 -9.74 2.78 -3.49
CA GLY A 27 -9.74 1.47 -4.15
C GLY A 27 -8.91 1.45 -5.44
N GLU A 28 -8.82 2.57 -6.15
CA GLU A 28 -8.06 2.63 -7.40
C GLU A 28 -6.55 2.66 -7.17
N VAL A 29 -6.05 3.22 -6.07
CA VAL A 29 -4.61 3.29 -5.83
C VAL A 29 -3.95 1.91 -5.83
N ILE A 30 -4.59 0.92 -5.22
CA ILE A 30 -4.07 -0.45 -5.19
C ILE A 30 -4.11 -1.07 -6.59
N LEU A 31 -5.22 -0.93 -7.31
CA LEU A 31 -5.36 -1.44 -8.67
C LEU A 31 -4.33 -0.84 -9.62
N ARG A 32 -4.14 0.48 -9.59
CA ARG A 32 -3.17 1.19 -10.44
C ARG A 32 -1.74 0.84 -10.09
N THR A 33 -1.43 0.70 -8.81
CA THR A 33 -0.12 0.25 -8.34
C THR A 33 0.27 -1.08 -8.98
N TRP A 34 -0.64 -2.05 -8.99
CA TRP A 34 -0.35 -3.38 -9.54
C TRP A 34 -0.42 -3.42 -11.06
N GLN A 35 -1.22 -2.59 -11.69
CA GLN A 35 -1.19 -2.41 -13.16
C GLN A 35 0.14 -1.79 -13.60
N THR A 36 0.66 -0.82 -12.89
CA THR A 36 1.99 -0.22 -13.14
C THR A 36 3.09 -1.26 -12.97
N ALA A 37 3.08 -2.00 -11.86
CA ALA A 37 4.04 -3.09 -11.62
C ALA A 37 4.01 -4.16 -12.73
N HIS A 38 2.82 -4.54 -13.17
CA HIS A 38 2.66 -5.49 -14.27
C HIS A 38 3.22 -4.97 -15.59
N LYS A 39 2.89 -3.72 -15.96
CA LYS A 39 3.46 -3.07 -17.15
C LYS A 39 4.97 -3.10 -17.11
N MET A 40 5.58 -2.73 -15.99
CA MET A 40 7.03 -2.72 -15.83
C MET A 40 7.63 -4.11 -15.92
N LYS A 41 7.01 -5.11 -15.31
CA LYS A 41 7.43 -6.51 -15.43
C LYS A 41 7.45 -6.98 -16.89
N VAL A 42 6.39 -6.69 -17.64
CA VAL A 42 6.26 -7.08 -19.05
C VAL A 42 7.27 -6.36 -19.95
N GLN A 43 7.47 -5.07 -19.74
CA GLN A 43 8.31 -4.25 -20.63
C GLN A 43 9.80 -4.25 -20.25
N ARG A 44 10.12 -4.40 -18.96
CA ARG A 44 11.49 -4.29 -18.44
C ARG A 44 12.07 -5.59 -17.89
N GLY A 45 11.26 -6.66 -17.82
CA GLY A 45 11.68 -7.95 -17.28
C GLY A 45 11.81 -7.96 -15.75
N PRO A 46 12.49 -8.99 -15.18
CA PRO A 46 12.71 -9.12 -13.75
C PRO A 46 13.63 -8.00 -13.23
N LEU A 47 13.42 -7.58 -11.97
CA LEU A 47 14.36 -6.70 -11.28
C LEU A 47 15.66 -7.46 -10.92
N PRO A 48 16.81 -6.75 -10.79
CA PRO A 48 18.01 -7.36 -10.22
C PRO A 48 17.71 -7.92 -8.83
N GLY A 49 17.81 -9.25 -8.66
CA GLY A 49 17.43 -9.94 -7.43
C GLY A 49 16.13 -10.72 -7.50
N ASP A 50 15.31 -10.48 -8.52
CA ASP A 50 14.21 -11.36 -8.89
C ASP A 50 14.67 -12.41 -9.91
N GLY A 51 13.95 -13.52 -10.01
CA GLY A 51 14.30 -14.62 -10.91
C GLY A 51 13.15 -15.02 -11.83
N ALA A 52 13.41 -15.98 -12.70
CA ALA A 52 12.39 -16.47 -13.65
C ALA A 52 11.15 -17.08 -12.96
N ARG A 53 11.25 -17.44 -11.68
CA ARG A 53 10.21 -18.12 -10.92
C ARG A 53 9.74 -17.36 -9.68
N ASN A 54 10.21 -16.15 -9.47
CA ASN A 54 9.74 -15.28 -8.38
C ASN A 54 9.91 -13.82 -8.76
N ASP A 55 9.10 -12.98 -8.13
CA ASP A 55 9.07 -11.53 -8.35
C ASP A 55 8.98 -10.81 -6.99
N ASN A 56 9.63 -11.39 -6.00
CA ASN A 56 9.51 -10.97 -4.61
C ASN A 56 10.02 -9.56 -4.37
N LEU A 57 11.11 -9.17 -5.02
CA LEU A 57 11.69 -7.82 -4.85
C LEU A 57 10.72 -6.76 -5.38
N ARG A 58 10.20 -6.95 -6.61
CA ARG A 58 9.22 -6.02 -7.19
C ARG A 58 7.95 -5.96 -6.35
N ALA A 59 7.40 -7.11 -5.96
CA ALA A 59 6.20 -7.16 -5.12
C ALA A 59 6.41 -6.40 -3.79
N ARG A 60 7.51 -6.62 -3.09
CA ARG A 60 7.86 -5.93 -1.84
C ARG A 60 8.09 -4.43 -2.06
N ARG A 61 8.76 -4.02 -3.14
CA ARG A 61 8.98 -2.62 -3.51
C ARG A 61 7.64 -1.89 -3.68
N TYR A 62 6.71 -2.49 -4.41
CA TYR A 62 5.41 -1.85 -4.67
C TYR A 62 4.48 -1.87 -3.45
N VAL A 63 4.49 -2.93 -2.65
CA VAL A 63 3.77 -2.94 -1.36
C VAL A 63 4.29 -1.85 -0.42
N ALA A 64 5.60 -1.65 -0.34
CA ALA A 64 6.19 -0.64 0.53
C ALA A 64 5.71 0.79 0.21
N LYS A 65 5.34 1.06 -1.04
CA LYS A 65 4.90 2.39 -1.49
C LYS A 65 3.57 2.86 -0.87
N TYR A 66 2.71 1.96 -0.43
CA TYR A 66 1.43 2.30 0.19
C TYR A 66 1.26 1.71 1.61
N THR A 67 2.35 1.21 2.19
CA THR A 67 2.38 0.66 3.54
C THR A 67 3.47 1.33 4.39
N ILE A 68 4.67 0.76 4.43
CA ILE A 68 5.73 1.22 5.34
C ILE A 68 6.28 2.62 4.98
N ASN A 69 6.42 2.95 3.69
CA ASN A 69 7.00 4.23 3.31
C ASN A 69 6.13 5.43 3.71
N PRO A 70 4.80 5.46 3.44
CA PRO A 70 3.95 6.49 4.01
C PRO A 70 3.91 6.47 5.54
N ALA A 71 4.00 5.31 6.18
CA ALA A 71 4.05 5.23 7.64
C ALA A 71 5.32 5.88 8.22
N LEU A 72 6.47 5.70 7.57
CA LEU A 72 7.72 6.40 7.92
C LEU A 72 7.58 7.91 7.74
N ALA A 73 7.11 8.36 6.57
CA ALA A 73 6.94 9.77 6.26
C ALA A 73 5.99 10.50 7.23
N HIS A 74 4.96 9.81 7.68
CA HIS A 74 3.99 10.36 8.65
C HIS A 74 4.40 10.18 10.12
N GLY A 75 5.52 9.52 10.41
CA GLY A 75 5.99 9.29 11.77
C GLY A 75 5.14 8.30 12.58
N ILE A 76 4.51 7.35 11.91
CA ILE A 76 3.60 6.36 12.51
C ILE A 76 4.08 4.91 12.32
N ALA A 77 5.28 4.72 11.77
CA ALA A 77 5.84 3.41 11.44
C ALA A 77 6.12 2.52 12.67
N HIS A 78 6.12 3.10 13.87
CA HIS A 78 6.24 2.35 15.12
C HIS A 78 4.94 1.61 15.51
N GLU A 79 3.80 1.97 14.91
CA GLU A 79 2.49 1.37 15.16
C GLU A 79 1.96 0.55 13.98
N VAL A 80 2.24 0.99 12.74
CA VAL A 80 1.65 0.45 11.52
C VAL A 80 2.66 0.41 10.36
N GLY A 81 2.27 -0.21 9.24
CA GLY A 81 2.99 -0.15 7.96
C GLY A 81 3.83 -1.39 7.64
N SER A 82 4.11 -2.25 8.60
CA SER A 82 4.83 -3.51 8.40
C SER A 82 4.30 -4.63 9.28
N VAL A 83 4.59 -5.87 8.90
CA VAL A 83 4.22 -7.06 9.67
C VAL A 83 5.36 -7.38 10.64
N GLU A 84 5.29 -6.80 11.84
CA GLU A 84 6.29 -6.93 12.89
C GLU A 84 5.62 -7.08 14.25
N PRO A 85 6.20 -7.89 15.18
CA PRO A 85 5.70 -7.96 16.54
C PRO A 85 5.67 -6.57 17.22
N GLY A 86 4.58 -6.28 17.92
CA GLY A 86 4.39 -5.00 18.60
C GLY A 86 3.63 -3.94 17.80
N LYS A 87 3.45 -4.15 16.50
CA LYS A 87 2.62 -3.28 15.66
C LYS A 87 1.17 -3.76 15.58
N LEU A 88 0.28 -2.85 15.20
CA LEU A 88 -1.13 -3.15 15.01
C LEU A 88 -1.29 -4.21 13.91
N ALA A 89 -2.02 -5.28 14.21
CA ALA A 89 -2.23 -6.39 13.28
C ALA A 89 -3.27 -6.03 12.20
N ASP A 90 -2.90 -5.07 11.35
CA ASP A 90 -3.64 -4.68 10.14
C ASP A 90 -3.11 -5.48 8.96
N LEU A 91 -3.80 -6.53 8.58
CA LEU A 91 -3.32 -7.51 7.62
C LEU A 91 -4.33 -7.74 6.51
N VAL A 92 -3.82 -8.03 5.32
CA VAL A 92 -4.64 -8.42 4.18
C VAL A 92 -4.17 -9.79 3.68
N LEU A 93 -5.08 -10.75 3.65
CA LEU A 93 -4.82 -12.09 3.15
C LEU A 93 -5.25 -12.19 1.68
N TRP A 94 -4.35 -12.63 0.83
CA TRP A 94 -4.58 -12.76 -0.60
C TRP A 94 -4.47 -14.20 -1.07
N LYS A 95 -5.35 -14.60 -1.99
CA LYS A 95 -5.04 -15.70 -2.92
C LYS A 95 -4.08 -15.18 -3.98
N PRO A 96 -2.97 -15.84 -4.28
CA PRO A 96 -1.97 -15.35 -5.25
C PRO A 96 -2.58 -14.96 -6.60
N ALA A 97 -3.51 -15.74 -7.11
CA ALA A 97 -4.21 -15.46 -8.37
C ALA A 97 -5.05 -14.17 -8.37
N LEU A 98 -5.37 -13.64 -7.19
CA LEU A 98 -6.19 -12.42 -7.04
C LEU A 98 -5.43 -11.31 -6.31
N PHE A 99 -4.10 -11.43 -6.24
CA PHE A 99 -3.23 -10.48 -5.57
C PHE A 99 -3.40 -9.05 -6.14
N GLY A 100 -3.53 -8.08 -5.23
CA GLY A 100 -3.73 -6.69 -5.58
C GLY A 100 -5.13 -6.32 -6.11
N VAL A 101 -6.04 -7.28 -6.21
CA VAL A 101 -7.40 -7.07 -6.77
C VAL A 101 -8.48 -7.41 -5.76
N LYS A 102 -8.50 -8.64 -5.29
CA LYS A 102 -9.56 -9.17 -4.44
C LYS A 102 -8.97 -9.93 -3.26
N PRO A 103 -8.87 -9.32 -2.07
CA PRO A 103 -8.39 -10.01 -0.89
C PRO A 103 -9.36 -11.11 -0.46
N GLU A 104 -8.85 -12.14 0.16
CA GLU A 104 -9.67 -13.18 0.80
C GLU A 104 -10.23 -12.68 2.13
N MET A 105 -9.41 -11.92 2.86
CA MET A 105 -9.74 -11.44 4.20
C MET A 105 -9.01 -10.15 4.50
N VAL A 106 -9.67 -9.25 5.20
CA VAL A 106 -9.09 -8.04 5.78
C VAL A 106 -9.20 -8.12 7.30
N ILE A 107 -8.05 -8.07 7.95
CA ILE A 107 -7.91 -8.11 9.41
C ILE A 107 -7.53 -6.71 9.88
N LYS A 108 -8.24 -6.19 10.86
CA LYS A 108 -8.01 -4.89 11.46
C LYS A 108 -7.75 -5.05 12.95
N GLY A 109 -6.54 -4.69 13.41
CA GLY A 109 -6.15 -4.83 14.81
C GLY A 109 -6.32 -6.25 15.36
N GLY A 110 -6.10 -7.28 14.52
CA GLY A 110 -6.25 -8.68 14.88
C GLY A 110 -7.67 -9.24 14.72
N PHE A 111 -8.67 -8.42 14.41
CA PHE A 111 -10.05 -8.89 14.18
C PHE A 111 -10.37 -8.92 12.69
N ILE A 112 -11.09 -9.95 12.24
CA ILE A 112 -11.58 -10.01 10.87
C ILE A 112 -12.62 -8.92 10.67
N ALA A 113 -12.31 -7.93 9.82
CA ALA A 113 -13.20 -6.83 9.48
C ALA A 113 -14.07 -7.16 8.26
N TRP A 114 -13.46 -7.78 7.24
CA TRP A 114 -14.13 -8.22 6.01
C TRP A 114 -13.58 -9.55 5.56
N SER A 115 -14.45 -10.41 5.04
CA SER A 115 -14.04 -11.68 4.46
C SER A 115 -14.98 -12.10 3.33
N VAL A 116 -14.47 -12.91 2.41
CA VAL A 116 -15.29 -13.59 1.40
C VAL A 116 -15.90 -14.80 2.06
N MET A 117 -17.23 -14.84 2.15
CA MET A 117 -17.96 -15.96 2.72
C MET A 117 -19.38 -16.09 2.15
N GLY A 118 -19.98 -17.23 2.33
CA GLY A 118 -21.39 -17.46 2.06
C GLY A 118 -22.30 -16.85 3.13
N ASP A 119 -23.42 -17.47 3.39
CA ASP A 119 -24.33 -17.06 4.46
C ASP A 119 -23.69 -17.40 5.82
N ALA A 120 -23.55 -16.38 6.67
CA ALA A 120 -22.96 -16.53 7.99
C ALA A 120 -23.72 -17.47 8.92
N ASN A 121 -25.04 -17.66 8.70
CA ASN A 121 -25.91 -18.51 9.51
C ASN A 121 -26.17 -19.88 8.88
N ALA A 122 -25.55 -20.19 7.75
CA ALA A 122 -25.76 -21.48 7.10
C ALA A 122 -25.15 -22.61 7.91
N SER A 123 -25.88 -23.69 8.03
CA SER A 123 -25.46 -24.92 8.70
C SER A 123 -24.72 -25.89 7.79
N ILE A 124 -24.55 -25.55 6.50
CA ILE A 124 -23.87 -26.37 5.49
C ILE A 124 -22.57 -25.70 5.06
N PRO A 125 -21.52 -26.45 4.63
CA PRO A 125 -20.19 -25.93 4.34
C PRO A 125 -20.09 -25.01 3.13
N THR A 126 -21.02 -25.05 2.19
CA THR A 126 -20.96 -24.34 0.90
C THR A 126 -22.18 -23.48 0.61
N PRO A 127 -22.54 -22.54 1.50
CA PRO A 127 -23.67 -21.65 1.23
C PRO A 127 -23.35 -20.71 0.06
N GLN A 128 -24.32 -20.48 -0.78
CA GLN A 128 -24.24 -19.59 -1.94
C GLN A 128 -25.28 -18.48 -1.84
N PRO A 129 -25.01 -17.29 -2.38
CA PRO A 129 -23.75 -16.85 -3.03
C PRO A 129 -22.64 -16.55 -2.02
N VAL A 130 -21.37 -16.70 -2.46
CA VAL A 130 -20.21 -16.28 -1.70
C VAL A 130 -19.89 -14.83 -2.04
N LEU A 131 -19.97 -13.95 -1.05
CA LEU A 131 -19.79 -12.51 -1.21
C LEU A 131 -18.81 -11.95 -0.17
N TYR A 132 -18.31 -10.73 -0.40
CA TYR A 132 -17.68 -9.96 0.65
C TYR A 132 -18.70 -9.58 1.70
N ARG A 133 -18.39 -9.92 2.96
CA ARG A 133 -19.24 -9.61 4.09
C ARG A 133 -18.45 -8.90 5.18
N PRO A 134 -19.04 -7.88 5.83
CA PRO A 134 -18.48 -7.34 7.06
C PRO A 134 -18.55 -8.40 8.17
N MET A 135 -17.49 -8.46 8.97
CA MET A 135 -17.32 -9.43 10.04
C MET A 135 -17.18 -8.72 11.40
N PHE A 136 -16.80 -9.45 12.42
CA PHE A 136 -16.77 -8.99 13.81
C PHE A 136 -16.02 -7.67 14.03
N GLY A 137 -14.90 -7.46 13.34
CA GLY A 137 -14.09 -6.23 13.44
C GLY A 137 -14.71 -5.00 12.78
N ALA A 138 -15.79 -5.16 11.98
CA ALA A 138 -16.49 -4.07 11.31
C ALA A 138 -17.63 -3.46 12.14
N PHE A 139 -17.92 -3.99 13.33
CA PHE A 139 -19.11 -3.62 14.11
C PHE A 139 -18.79 -3.16 15.53
N GLY A 140 -19.69 -2.33 16.05
CA GLY A 140 -19.75 -1.96 17.45
C GLY A 140 -18.45 -1.33 17.98
N LYS A 141 -18.09 -1.69 19.20
CA LYS A 141 -16.88 -1.18 19.86
C LYS A 141 -15.57 -1.65 19.20
N ALA A 142 -15.59 -2.74 18.43
CA ALA A 142 -14.40 -3.24 17.75
C ALA A 142 -13.80 -2.19 16.79
N VAL A 143 -14.64 -1.42 16.12
CA VAL A 143 -14.20 -0.36 15.18
C VAL A 143 -13.28 0.67 15.87
N ALA A 144 -13.62 1.10 17.07
CA ALA A 144 -12.79 2.03 17.84
C ALA A 144 -11.59 1.32 18.49
N ALA A 145 -11.80 0.13 19.06
CA ALA A 145 -10.76 -0.62 19.77
C ALA A 145 -9.62 -1.11 18.87
N THR A 146 -9.88 -1.32 17.57
CA THR A 146 -8.89 -1.76 16.58
C THR A 146 -8.32 -0.62 15.74
N SER A 147 -8.57 0.63 16.09
CA SER A 147 -8.15 1.81 15.34
C SER A 147 -7.34 2.77 16.20
N LEU A 148 -6.42 3.49 15.57
CA LEU A 148 -5.59 4.50 16.23
C LEU A 148 -6.00 5.90 15.75
N THR A 149 -5.81 6.89 16.63
CA THR A 149 -5.82 8.31 16.30
C THR A 149 -4.41 8.83 16.48
N PHE A 150 -3.80 9.34 15.42
CA PHE A 150 -2.48 9.93 15.49
C PHE A 150 -2.56 11.43 15.75
N THR A 151 -1.66 11.93 16.59
CA THR A 151 -1.61 13.34 16.96
C THR A 151 -0.18 13.81 17.16
N SER A 152 0.03 15.13 17.34
CA SER A 152 1.33 15.66 17.72
C SER A 152 1.69 15.27 19.16
N GLN A 153 2.99 15.24 19.48
CA GLN A 153 3.44 14.99 20.85
C GLN A 153 2.84 16.00 21.84
N ALA A 154 2.80 17.29 21.48
CA ALA A 154 2.25 18.32 22.33
C ALA A 154 0.74 18.12 22.65
N ALA A 155 -0.04 17.66 21.66
CA ALA A 155 -1.45 17.36 21.90
C ALA A 155 -1.63 16.09 22.74
N TYR A 156 -0.76 15.09 22.55
CA TYR A 156 -0.74 13.88 23.36
C TYR A 156 -0.43 14.19 24.82
N ASP A 157 0.61 14.97 25.07
CA ASP A 157 1.00 15.39 26.43
C ASP A 157 -0.07 16.28 27.10
N GLY A 158 -0.85 17.03 26.30
CA GLY A 158 -1.99 17.83 26.73
C GLY A 158 -3.30 17.06 26.93
N ASP A 159 -3.25 15.72 26.95
CA ASP A 159 -4.38 14.80 27.15
C ASP A 159 -5.56 15.06 26.19
N ILE A 160 -5.25 15.21 24.91
CA ILE A 160 -6.27 15.45 23.87
C ILE A 160 -7.34 14.35 23.83
N ALA A 161 -6.98 13.14 24.22
CA ALA A 161 -7.90 11.99 24.24
C ALA A 161 -9.09 12.25 25.18
N ALA A 162 -8.81 12.60 26.44
CA ALA A 162 -9.83 12.90 27.43
C ALA A 162 -10.58 14.20 27.10
N ARG A 163 -9.87 15.25 26.66
CA ARG A 163 -10.46 16.55 26.32
C ARG A 163 -11.51 16.47 25.21
N LEU A 164 -11.33 15.56 24.24
CA LEU A 164 -12.24 15.36 23.11
C LEU A 164 -13.14 14.11 23.27
N GLY A 165 -12.99 13.35 24.35
CA GLY A 165 -13.75 12.11 24.57
C GLY A 165 -13.52 11.08 23.48
N LEU A 166 -12.26 10.92 23.00
CA LEU A 166 -11.94 10.01 21.92
C LEU A 166 -12.05 8.55 22.35
N ALA A 167 -12.80 7.75 21.59
CA ALA A 167 -12.96 6.32 21.85
C ALA A 167 -11.80 5.47 21.32
N LYS A 168 -11.02 6.00 20.36
CA LYS A 168 -9.85 5.33 19.80
C LYS A 168 -8.62 5.57 20.68
N GLN A 169 -7.72 4.61 20.70
CA GLN A 169 -6.39 4.83 21.28
C GLN A 169 -5.69 5.98 20.55
N VAL A 170 -5.12 6.91 21.30
CA VAL A 170 -4.37 8.05 20.76
C VAL A 170 -2.88 7.75 20.86
N VAL A 171 -2.15 8.03 19.79
CA VAL A 171 -0.71 7.80 19.68
C VAL A 171 -0.04 9.04 19.10
N ALA A 172 1.10 9.44 19.67
CA ALA A 172 1.87 10.55 19.15
C ALA A 172 2.72 10.13 17.93
N VAL A 173 2.76 10.98 16.90
CA VAL A 173 3.68 10.81 15.76
C VAL A 173 5.13 11.02 16.19
N ARG A 174 6.07 10.31 15.58
CA ARG A 174 7.49 10.35 15.94
C ARG A 174 8.38 10.41 14.71
N GLY A 175 9.45 11.21 14.78
CA GLY A 175 10.54 11.17 13.81
C GLY A 175 10.23 11.71 12.41
N CYS A 176 9.01 12.17 12.10
CA CYS A 176 8.60 12.57 10.74
C CYS A 176 9.42 13.72 10.12
N ARG A 177 10.12 14.54 10.94
CA ARG A 177 10.95 15.65 10.45
C ARG A 177 12.39 15.26 10.08
N SER A 178 12.83 14.08 10.50
CA SER A 178 14.17 13.55 10.21
C SER A 178 14.18 12.49 9.12
N VAL A 179 13.02 12.11 8.61
CA VAL A 179 12.88 11.12 7.52
C VAL A 179 13.25 11.75 6.20
N GLY A 180 14.12 11.08 5.45
CA GLY A 180 14.52 11.44 4.11
C GLY A 180 14.35 10.30 3.11
N LYS A 181 14.82 10.54 1.90
CA LYS A 181 14.74 9.57 0.80
C LYS A 181 15.47 8.26 1.10
N ALA A 182 16.62 8.34 1.79
CA ALA A 182 17.42 7.17 2.16
C ALA A 182 16.73 6.22 3.16
N ASP A 183 15.69 6.69 3.85
CA ASP A 183 14.93 5.88 4.82
C ASP A 183 13.81 5.06 4.16
N MET A 184 13.55 5.28 2.87
CA MET A 184 12.43 4.65 2.16
C MET A 184 12.74 3.20 1.81
N VAL A 185 12.02 2.29 2.42
CA VAL A 185 12.21 0.83 2.26
C VAL A 185 12.05 0.43 0.80
N LEU A 186 13.10 -0.15 0.22
CA LEU A 186 13.19 -0.62 -1.18
C LEU A 186 12.88 0.45 -2.25
N ASN A 187 12.81 1.72 -1.84
CA ASN A 187 12.47 2.85 -2.69
C ASN A 187 13.34 4.07 -2.37
N ASP A 188 14.61 3.83 -2.12
CA ASP A 188 15.62 4.79 -1.70
C ASP A 188 16.55 5.24 -2.84
N ALA A 189 16.30 4.83 -4.07
CA ALA A 189 17.11 5.18 -5.22
C ALA A 189 17.11 6.70 -5.48
N MET A 190 18.31 7.26 -5.70
CA MET A 190 18.53 8.70 -5.91
C MET A 190 19.44 8.94 -7.14
N PRO A 191 19.04 8.53 -8.35
CA PRO A 191 19.79 8.86 -9.55
C PRO A 191 19.72 10.37 -9.83
N ALA A 192 20.66 10.89 -10.58
CA ALA A 192 20.58 12.25 -11.11
C ALA A 192 19.46 12.30 -12.15
N ILE A 193 18.38 13.02 -11.83
CA ILE A 193 17.23 13.16 -12.73
C ILE A 193 17.34 14.48 -13.50
N GLU A 194 17.25 14.37 -14.82
CA GLU A 194 17.18 15.51 -15.73
C GLU A 194 15.87 15.45 -16.49
N VAL A 195 15.17 16.57 -16.57
CA VAL A 195 13.92 16.72 -17.32
C VAL A 195 14.08 17.87 -18.31
N ASP A 196 13.93 17.59 -19.59
CA ASP A 196 13.87 18.61 -20.62
C ASP A 196 12.50 19.29 -20.61
N PRO A 197 12.40 20.60 -20.38
CA PRO A 197 11.12 21.29 -20.27
C PRO A 197 10.41 21.49 -21.61
N GLU A 198 11.08 21.31 -22.74
CA GLU A 198 10.50 21.47 -24.07
C GLU A 198 10.05 20.15 -24.66
N SER A 199 10.90 19.11 -24.59
CA SER A 199 10.60 17.78 -25.13
C SER A 199 9.92 16.85 -24.11
N TYR A 200 9.96 17.18 -22.81
CA TYR A 200 9.53 16.34 -21.69
C TYR A 200 10.30 15.00 -21.59
N GLU A 201 11.47 14.92 -22.18
CA GLU A 201 12.37 13.79 -21.98
C GLU A 201 12.85 13.74 -20.53
N VAL A 202 12.85 12.55 -19.96
CA VAL A 202 13.35 12.29 -18.60
C VAL A 202 14.57 11.38 -18.69
N ARG A 203 15.66 11.78 -18.06
CA ARG A 203 16.87 10.98 -17.94
C ARG A 203 17.19 10.69 -16.49
N ALA A 204 17.71 9.50 -16.24
CA ALA A 204 18.26 9.12 -14.94
C ALA A 204 19.72 8.70 -15.14
N ASP A 205 20.64 9.36 -14.46
CA ASP A 205 22.10 9.19 -14.65
C ASP A 205 22.53 9.25 -16.13
N GLY A 206 21.90 10.14 -16.90
CA GLY A 206 22.12 10.34 -18.33
C GLY A 206 21.39 9.35 -19.25
N GLU A 207 20.80 8.27 -18.73
CA GLU A 207 20.02 7.32 -19.51
C GLU A 207 18.60 7.84 -19.77
N LEU A 208 18.18 7.89 -21.04
CA LEU A 208 16.83 8.30 -21.43
C LEU A 208 15.81 7.24 -21.00
N LEU A 209 14.84 7.64 -20.21
CA LEU A 209 13.77 6.77 -19.74
C LEU A 209 12.58 6.81 -20.70
N THR A 210 12.37 5.70 -21.41
CA THR A 210 11.23 5.54 -22.31
C THR A 210 10.57 4.20 -22.11
N CYS A 211 9.24 4.17 -22.25
CA CYS A 211 8.48 2.92 -22.28
C CYS A 211 7.28 3.04 -23.22
N ALA A 212 6.86 1.93 -23.79
CA ALA A 212 5.67 1.89 -24.62
C ALA A 212 4.40 2.08 -23.77
N PRO A 213 3.31 2.67 -24.34
CA PRO A 213 2.01 2.59 -23.71
C PRO A 213 1.61 1.14 -23.42
N ALA A 214 0.79 0.92 -22.40
CA ALA A 214 0.24 -0.41 -22.15
C ALA A 214 -0.76 -0.77 -23.26
N ALA A 215 -0.49 -1.85 -24.00
CA ALA A 215 -1.40 -2.35 -25.02
C ALA A 215 -2.62 -3.06 -24.39
N VAL A 216 -2.43 -3.68 -23.23
CA VAL A 216 -3.46 -4.42 -22.49
C VAL A 216 -3.40 -4.02 -21.02
N LEU A 217 -4.56 -3.67 -20.43
CA LEU A 217 -4.71 -3.47 -19.01
C LEU A 217 -5.50 -4.66 -18.42
N PRO A 218 -4.86 -5.49 -17.59
CA PRO A 218 -5.56 -6.59 -16.92
C PRO A 218 -6.68 -6.06 -16.03
N MET A 219 -7.88 -6.63 -16.16
CA MET A 219 -9.04 -6.17 -15.39
C MET A 219 -9.38 -7.08 -14.20
N ALA A 220 -9.02 -8.36 -14.27
CA ALA A 220 -9.31 -9.34 -13.22
C ALA A 220 -8.09 -9.71 -12.39
N GLN A 221 -7.00 -10.08 -13.02
CA GLN A 221 -5.71 -10.29 -12.37
C GLN A 221 -4.78 -9.17 -12.78
N ARG A 222 -4.32 -8.36 -11.82
CA ARG A 222 -3.53 -7.15 -12.08
C ARG A 222 -2.05 -7.41 -12.13
N TYR A 223 -1.61 -8.44 -11.41
CA TYR A 223 -0.21 -8.77 -11.27
C TYR A 223 -0.02 -10.26 -11.06
N PHE A 224 0.87 -10.86 -11.84
CA PHE A 224 1.28 -12.25 -11.68
C PHE A 224 2.55 -12.29 -10.84
N LEU A 225 2.47 -12.89 -9.66
CA LEU A 225 3.58 -12.97 -8.71
C LEU A 225 4.73 -13.84 -9.18
N PHE A 226 4.48 -14.77 -10.12
CA PHE A 226 5.44 -15.72 -10.68
C PHE A 226 5.05 -16.15 -12.07
#